data_0797d43912dec70686a0a66c3107804f
#
_entry.id   0797d43912dec70686a0a66c3107804f
#
_cell.length_a   1.000
_cell.length_b   1.000
_cell.length_c   1.000
_cell.angle_alpha   90.00
_cell.angle_beta   90.00
_cell.angle_gamma   90.00
#
_symmetry.space_group_name_H-M   'P 1'
#
loop_
_entity.id
_entity.type
_entity.pdbx_description
1 polymer ?
#
loop_
_entity_poly.entity_id
_entity_poly.type
_entity_poly.pdbx_seq_one_letter_code
_entity_poly.pdbx_strand_id
1 'polypeptide(L)'
;HYSLPADWNDRRADFNELAGALGEEFGIDAPAVDTNDSLMTAGEINGLEGIGIAQSTKFGQRPISTSSYVMAAKEFGGNELIPSQANVSSPIFTDTARNLYIMRVIDTDPERDPSSLAEVRDLVMTDSEARARFEALQARIPELETEAAESGMQSIADRFGATVSFQANIAEANPQFLRYGIKSPTIV
;
A
#
# COMPACT_ATOMS: atom_id res chain seq x y z
N HIS A 1 -3.42 11.37 -20.35
CA HIS A 1 -4.27 12.05 -19.34
C HIS A 1 -5.18 13.06 -20.04
N TYR A 2 -6.33 13.33 -19.44
CA TYR A 2 -7.34 14.23 -20.01
C TYR A 2 -7.18 15.65 -19.44
N SER A 3 -7.43 16.66 -20.28
CA SER A 3 -7.67 18.01 -19.80
C SER A 3 -9.16 18.14 -19.48
N LEU A 4 -9.51 18.05 -18.19
CA LEU A 4 -10.90 18.11 -17.74
C LEU A 4 -11.41 19.55 -17.77
N PRO A 5 -12.64 19.81 -18.24
CA PRO A 5 -13.29 21.10 -18.11
C PRO A 5 -13.45 21.51 -16.65
N ALA A 6 -13.54 22.82 -16.37
CA ALA A 6 -13.68 23.32 -15.00
C ALA A 6 -15.01 22.84 -14.32
N ASP A 7 -16.03 22.60 -15.11
CA ASP A 7 -17.35 22.10 -14.69
C ASP A 7 -17.45 20.57 -14.76
N TRP A 8 -16.33 19.85 -14.88
CA TRP A 8 -16.35 18.39 -15.06
C TRP A 8 -17.07 17.65 -13.91
N ASN A 9 -16.86 18.08 -12.68
CA ASN A 9 -17.47 17.42 -11.53
C ASN A 9 -19.01 17.54 -11.52
N ASP A 10 -19.56 18.59 -12.11
CA ASP A 10 -21.00 18.79 -12.23
C ASP A 10 -21.58 18.00 -13.42
N ARG A 11 -20.76 17.67 -14.39
CA ARG A 11 -21.16 17.00 -15.65
C ARG A 11 -20.88 15.51 -15.69
N ARG A 12 -20.01 15.02 -14.81
CA ARG A 12 -19.69 13.59 -14.77
C ARG A 12 -20.89 12.79 -14.32
N ALA A 13 -21.06 11.58 -14.88
CA ALA A 13 -22.16 10.70 -14.50
C ALA A 13 -22.12 10.37 -13.00
N ASP A 14 -23.24 10.43 -12.32
CA ASP A 14 -23.44 9.86 -10.99
C ASP A 14 -23.59 8.33 -11.13
N PHE A 15 -22.83 7.56 -10.34
CA PHE A 15 -22.87 6.10 -10.42
C PHE A 15 -24.19 5.51 -9.88
N ASN A 16 -24.84 6.16 -8.92
CA ASN A 16 -26.13 5.70 -8.42
C ASN A 16 -27.23 5.90 -9.47
N GLU A 17 -27.25 7.07 -10.13
CA GLU A 17 -28.18 7.32 -11.22
C GLU A 17 -27.95 6.35 -12.40
N LEU A 18 -26.66 6.10 -12.72
CA LEU A 18 -26.31 5.16 -13.79
C LEU A 18 -26.72 3.72 -13.45
N ALA A 19 -26.49 3.28 -12.20
CA ALA A 19 -26.89 1.95 -11.74
C ALA A 19 -28.41 1.76 -11.80
N GLY A 20 -29.19 2.77 -11.36
CA GLY A 20 -30.65 2.75 -11.47
C GLY A 20 -31.11 2.66 -12.92
N ALA A 21 -30.57 3.51 -13.79
CA ALA A 21 -30.91 3.49 -15.21
C ALA A 21 -30.59 2.15 -15.90
N LEU A 22 -29.46 1.52 -15.55
CA LEU A 22 -29.10 0.19 -16.06
C LEU A 22 -30.09 -0.89 -15.58
N GLY A 23 -30.50 -0.85 -14.32
CA GLY A 23 -31.49 -1.77 -13.77
C GLY A 23 -32.82 -1.66 -14.51
N GLU A 24 -33.30 -0.44 -14.76
CA GLU A 24 -34.56 -0.18 -15.48
C GLU A 24 -34.47 -0.58 -16.95
N GLU A 25 -33.41 -0.16 -17.66
CA GLU A 25 -33.26 -0.41 -19.10
C GLU A 25 -33.16 -1.89 -19.44
N PHE A 26 -32.42 -2.66 -18.63
CA PHE A 26 -32.15 -4.08 -18.89
C PHE A 26 -33.05 -5.03 -18.08
N GLY A 27 -33.90 -4.53 -17.20
CA GLY A 27 -34.77 -5.35 -16.34
C GLY A 27 -33.99 -6.28 -15.42
N ILE A 28 -32.86 -5.82 -14.90
CA ILE A 28 -31.99 -6.55 -13.96
C ILE A 28 -31.93 -5.82 -12.62
N ASP A 29 -31.43 -6.49 -11.60
CA ASP A 29 -31.11 -5.82 -10.34
C ASP A 29 -30.06 -4.73 -10.60
N ALA A 30 -30.28 -3.54 -10.05
CA ALA A 30 -29.34 -2.42 -10.21
C ALA A 30 -27.95 -2.81 -9.66
N PRO A 31 -26.86 -2.52 -10.39
CA PRO A 31 -25.52 -2.73 -9.88
C PRO A 31 -25.29 -2.05 -8.53
N ALA A 32 -24.58 -2.71 -7.62
CA ALA A 32 -24.22 -2.12 -6.34
C ALA A 32 -23.23 -0.96 -6.54
N VAL A 33 -23.42 0.12 -5.79
CA VAL A 33 -22.52 1.28 -5.77
C VAL A 33 -22.01 1.47 -4.35
N ASP A 34 -20.70 1.33 -4.17
CA ASP A 34 -20.03 1.55 -2.91
C ASP A 34 -19.11 2.77 -3.00
N THR A 35 -19.05 3.54 -1.92
CA THR A 35 -18.15 4.70 -1.80
C THR A 35 -17.29 4.55 -0.55
N ASN A 36 -15.98 4.75 -0.70
CA ASN A 36 -15.09 4.89 0.44
C ASN A 36 -14.56 6.33 0.48
N ASP A 37 -14.89 7.04 1.55
CA ASP A 37 -14.49 8.43 1.75
C ASP A 37 -13.14 8.59 2.44
N SER A 38 -12.46 7.48 2.75
CA SER A 38 -11.13 7.47 3.35
C SER A 38 -10.05 7.28 2.30
N LEU A 39 -8.93 8.00 2.45
CA LEU A 39 -7.72 7.73 1.67
C LEU A 39 -7.21 6.33 2.00
N MET A 40 -6.82 5.60 0.98
CA MET A 40 -6.37 4.22 1.07
C MET A 40 -4.99 4.05 0.46
N THR A 41 -4.17 3.26 1.12
CA THR A 41 -2.90 2.76 0.56
C THR A 41 -3.15 1.69 -0.51
N ALA A 42 -2.15 1.42 -1.35
CA ALA A 42 -2.21 0.33 -2.33
C ALA A 42 -2.52 -1.04 -1.67
N GLY A 43 -2.00 -1.27 -0.45
CA GLY A 43 -2.27 -2.49 0.31
C GLY A 43 -3.73 -2.62 0.74
N GLU A 44 -4.32 -1.54 1.23
CA GLU A 44 -5.73 -1.50 1.62
C GLU A 44 -6.67 -1.65 0.42
N ILE A 45 -6.33 -1.05 -0.73
CA ILE A 45 -7.08 -1.25 -1.98
C ILE A 45 -7.08 -2.72 -2.38
N ASN A 46 -5.94 -3.43 -2.28
CA ASN A 46 -5.86 -4.86 -2.56
C ASN A 46 -6.68 -5.72 -1.59
N GLY A 47 -6.96 -5.21 -0.40
CA GLY A 47 -7.80 -5.87 0.61
C GLY A 47 -9.30 -5.68 0.41
N LEU A 48 -9.74 -4.84 -0.53
CA LEU A 48 -11.16 -4.64 -0.82
C LEU A 48 -11.77 -5.92 -1.40
N GLU A 49 -12.96 -6.27 -0.92
CA GLU A 49 -13.68 -7.43 -1.44
C GLU A 49 -14.02 -7.23 -2.93
N GLY A 50 -13.82 -8.26 -3.71
CA GLY A 50 -14.09 -8.27 -5.15
C GLY A 50 -13.16 -7.37 -5.96
N ILE A 51 -13.32 -6.07 -5.88
CA ILE A 51 -12.54 -5.11 -6.68
C ILE A 51 -11.04 -5.14 -6.36
N GLY A 52 -10.64 -5.47 -5.14
CA GLY A 52 -9.23 -5.52 -4.74
C GLY A 52 -8.40 -6.53 -5.51
N ILE A 53 -9.01 -7.65 -5.92
CA ILE A 53 -8.36 -8.69 -6.73
C ILE A 53 -8.68 -8.57 -8.22
N ALA A 54 -9.54 -7.61 -8.62
CA ALA A 54 -9.94 -7.43 -10.00
C ALA A 54 -8.80 -6.87 -10.86
N GLN A 55 -8.85 -7.19 -12.14
CA GLN A 55 -7.83 -6.81 -13.12
C GLN A 55 -8.47 -6.31 -14.41
N SER A 56 -7.75 -5.45 -15.13
CA SER A 56 -8.14 -5.00 -16.46
C SER A 56 -7.05 -5.33 -17.48
N THR A 57 -7.46 -5.81 -18.67
CA THR A 57 -6.57 -6.08 -19.81
C THR A 57 -6.57 -4.93 -20.83
N LYS A 58 -7.22 -3.80 -20.52
CA LYS A 58 -7.38 -2.67 -21.44
C LYS A 58 -6.06 -2.05 -21.90
N PHE A 59 -5.02 -2.11 -21.07
CA PHE A 59 -3.77 -1.35 -21.24
C PHE A 59 -2.59 -2.19 -21.73
N GLY A 60 -2.81 -3.34 -22.33
CA GLY A 60 -1.74 -4.14 -22.91
C GLY A 60 -1.91 -5.65 -22.73
N GLN A 61 -0.84 -6.39 -22.99
CA GLN A 61 -0.85 -7.85 -22.92
C GLN A 61 -0.89 -8.39 -21.48
N ARG A 62 -0.46 -7.58 -20.52
CA ARG A 62 -0.49 -7.98 -19.11
C ARG A 62 -1.64 -7.29 -18.40
N PRO A 63 -2.45 -8.05 -17.66
CA PRO A 63 -3.48 -7.46 -16.81
C PRO A 63 -2.86 -6.52 -15.79
N ILE A 64 -3.54 -5.42 -15.51
CA ILE A 64 -3.19 -4.52 -14.40
C ILE A 64 -4.20 -4.67 -13.26
N SER A 65 -3.71 -4.66 -12.01
CA SER A 65 -4.56 -4.70 -10.83
C SER A 65 -5.23 -3.35 -10.58
N THR A 66 -6.29 -3.37 -9.78
CA THR A 66 -6.98 -2.18 -9.32
C THR A 66 -6.04 -1.19 -8.64
N SER A 67 -5.22 -1.66 -7.70
CA SER A 67 -4.25 -0.81 -7.01
C SER A 67 -3.21 -0.22 -7.96
N SER A 68 -2.70 -1.00 -8.92
CA SER A 68 -1.76 -0.49 -9.92
C SER A 68 -2.38 0.59 -10.81
N TYR A 69 -3.67 0.47 -11.14
CA TYR A 69 -4.39 1.49 -11.88
C TYR A 69 -4.57 2.77 -11.08
N VAL A 70 -4.95 2.66 -9.80
CA VAL A 70 -5.10 3.82 -8.90
C VAL A 70 -3.77 4.53 -8.72
N MET A 71 -2.69 3.80 -8.43
CA MET A 71 -1.36 4.36 -8.21
C MET A 71 -0.70 4.92 -9.49
N ALA A 72 -1.25 4.61 -10.66
CA ALA A 72 -0.84 5.22 -11.92
C ALA A 72 -1.56 6.55 -12.21
N ALA A 73 -2.38 7.06 -11.29
CA ALA A 73 -3.12 8.29 -11.50
C ALA A 73 -2.18 9.48 -11.74
N LYS A 74 -2.65 10.41 -12.57
CA LYS A 74 -1.93 11.63 -12.94
C LYS A 74 -1.42 12.41 -11.72
N GLU A 75 -2.21 12.42 -10.67
CA GLU A 75 -1.96 13.12 -9.41
C GLU A 75 -0.74 12.55 -8.66
N PHE A 76 -0.38 11.27 -8.89
CA PHE A 76 0.84 10.62 -8.38
C PHE A 76 2.03 10.68 -9.35
N GLY A 77 2.02 11.58 -10.32
CA GLY A 77 3.05 11.67 -11.37
C GLY A 77 2.67 10.99 -12.68
N GLY A 78 1.62 10.17 -12.65
CA GLY A 78 1.03 9.55 -13.83
C GLY A 78 1.86 8.40 -14.44
N ASN A 79 1.21 7.74 -15.37
CA ASN A 79 1.84 6.75 -16.25
C ASN A 79 1.25 6.94 -17.66
N GLU A 80 2.10 7.13 -18.68
CA GLU A 80 1.63 7.36 -20.06
C GLU A 80 0.87 6.16 -20.63
N LEU A 81 1.22 4.95 -20.19
CA LEU A 81 0.60 3.71 -20.66
C LEU A 81 -0.74 3.42 -19.95
N ILE A 82 -0.96 4.01 -18.78
CA ILE A 82 -2.15 3.81 -17.95
C ILE A 82 -2.75 5.18 -17.67
N PRO A 83 -3.68 5.68 -18.50
CA PRO A 83 -4.23 7.03 -18.36
C PRO A 83 -5.25 7.11 -17.22
N SER A 84 -4.82 6.80 -16.01
CA SER A 84 -5.60 6.98 -14.78
C SER A 84 -5.55 8.44 -14.32
N GLN A 85 -6.66 8.94 -13.81
CA GLN A 85 -6.81 10.32 -13.35
C GLN A 85 -7.98 10.43 -12.38
N ALA A 86 -7.85 11.26 -11.35
CA ALA A 86 -8.94 11.54 -10.43
C ALA A 86 -10.18 12.08 -11.18
N ASN A 87 -11.35 11.72 -10.68
CA ASN A 87 -12.64 12.09 -11.23
C ASN A 87 -12.99 11.54 -12.63
N VAL A 88 -12.15 10.67 -13.18
CA VAL A 88 -12.42 9.96 -14.44
C VAL A 88 -12.75 8.50 -14.15
N SER A 89 -13.79 7.98 -14.80
CA SER A 89 -14.17 6.57 -14.63
C SER A 89 -13.10 5.65 -15.22
N SER A 90 -12.82 4.57 -14.53
CA SER A 90 -11.90 3.53 -14.99
C SER A 90 -12.47 2.75 -16.18
N PRO A 91 -11.64 2.01 -16.92
CA PRO A 91 -12.13 0.90 -17.70
C PRO A 91 -12.72 -0.18 -16.82
N ILE A 92 -13.31 -1.20 -17.45
CA ILE A 92 -13.86 -2.36 -16.74
C ILE A 92 -12.71 -3.19 -16.15
N PHE A 93 -12.87 -3.53 -14.87
CA PHE A 93 -12.08 -4.52 -14.16
C PHE A 93 -12.92 -5.79 -13.97
N THR A 94 -12.27 -6.93 -13.93
CA THR A 94 -12.93 -8.23 -13.77
C THR A 94 -12.20 -9.05 -12.71
N ASP A 95 -12.93 -9.62 -11.77
CA ASP A 95 -12.38 -10.55 -10.79
C ASP A 95 -12.38 -12.00 -11.29
N THR A 96 -11.90 -12.92 -10.47
CA THR A 96 -11.86 -14.36 -10.80
C THR A 96 -13.24 -15.02 -10.88
N ALA A 97 -14.26 -14.43 -10.25
CA ALA A 97 -15.66 -14.85 -10.33
C ALA A 97 -16.39 -14.26 -11.54
N ARG A 98 -15.70 -13.43 -12.36
CA ARG A 98 -16.22 -12.70 -13.51
C ARG A 98 -17.18 -11.56 -13.18
N ASN A 99 -17.18 -11.08 -11.95
CA ASN A 99 -17.87 -9.83 -11.64
C ASN A 99 -17.16 -8.66 -12.33
N LEU A 100 -17.93 -7.67 -12.75
CA LEU A 100 -17.45 -6.50 -13.46
C LEU A 100 -17.50 -5.28 -12.53
N TYR A 101 -16.44 -4.50 -12.54
CA TYR A 101 -16.29 -3.31 -11.72
C TYR A 101 -15.89 -2.12 -12.56
N ILE A 102 -16.50 -0.98 -12.29
CA ILE A 102 -16.07 0.33 -12.75
C ILE A 102 -15.86 1.19 -11.51
N MET A 103 -14.74 1.84 -11.41
CA MET A 103 -14.41 2.69 -10.28
C MET A 103 -14.05 4.10 -10.72
N ARG A 104 -13.99 5.00 -9.75
CA ARG A 104 -13.50 6.36 -9.90
C ARG A 104 -12.67 6.73 -8.68
N VAL A 105 -11.46 7.17 -8.90
CA VAL A 105 -10.67 7.83 -7.85
C VAL A 105 -11.29 9.21 -7.65
N ILE A 106 -11.74 9.52 -6.43
CA ILE A 106 -12.41 10.79 -6.14
C ILE A 106 -11.45 11.80 -5.51
N ASP A 107 -10.46 11.33 -4.77
CA ASP A 107 -9.45 12.16 -4.13
C ASP A 107 -8.11 11.41 -4.05
N THR A 108 -7.01 12.16 -3.93
CA THR A 108 -5.65 11.64 -3.87
C THR A 108 -4.81 12.50 -2.95
N ASP A 109 -3.93 11.87 -2.16
CA ASP A 109 -2.89 12.54 -1.38
C ASP A 109 -1.52 12.06 -1.85
N PRO A 110 -0.91 12.73 -2.86
CA PRO A 110 0.41 12.35 -3.36
C PRO A 110 1.49 12.62 -2.32
N GLU A 111 2.59 11.88 -2.42
CA GLU A 111 3.76 12.10 -1.59
C GLU A 111 4.24 13.54 -1.71
N ARG A 112 4.35 14.20 -0.58
CA ARG A 112 4.80 15.59 -0.45
C ARG A 112 5.47 15.83 0.88
N ASP A 113 6.28 16.85 0.95
CA ASP A 113 6.78 17.32 2.24
C ASP A 113 5.64 17.82 3.14
N PRO A 114 5.69 17.53 4.44
CA PRO A 114 4.71 18.06 5.39
C PRO A 114 4.66 19.59 5.37
N SER A 115 3.47 20.13 5.34
CA SER A 115 3.27 21.60 5.34
C SER A 115 3.62 22.24 6.69
N SER A 116 3.59 21.46 7.77
CA SER A 116 3.91 21.94 9.11
C SER A 116 4.27 20.77 10.05
N LEU A 117 4.98 21.09 11.14
CA LEU A 117 5.25 20.11 12.19
C LEU A 117 3.96 19.59 12.84
N ALA A 118 2.89 20.38 12.86
CA ALA A 118 1.62 19.96 13.46
C ALA A 118 1.02 18.76 12.72
N GLU A 119 1.19 18.70 11.39
CA GLU A 119 0.69 17.60 10.54
C GLU A 119 1.36 16.26 10.84
N VAL A 120 2.63 16.27 11.22
CA VAL A 120 3.43 15.06 11.44
C VAL A 120 3.89 14.88 12.89
N ARG A 121 3.36 15.69 13.80
CA ARG A 121 3.82 15.71 15.21
C ARG A 121 3.82 14.33 15.85
N ASP A 122 2.73 13.59 15.72
CA ASP A 122 2.57 12.29 16.38
C ASP A 122 3.52 11.25 15.79
N LEU A 123 3.74 11.29 14.48
CA LEU A 123 4.72 10.45 13.80
C LEU A 123 6.14 10.77 14.27
N VAL A 124 6.52 12.06 14.28
CA VAL A 124 7.84 12.50 14.76
C VAL A 124 8.06 12.14 16.23
N MET A 125 7.03 12.26 17.08
CA MET A 125 7.11 11.83 18.48
C MET A 125 7.38 10.34 18.59
N THR A 126 6.63 9.51 17.86
CA THR A 126 6.80 8.05 17.83
C THR A 126 8.19 7.65 17.36
N ASP A 127 8.66 8.24 16.27
CA ASP A 127 10.00 7.96 15.74
C ASP A 127 11.12 8.42 16.69
N SER A 128 10.93 9.58 17.32
CA SER A 128 11.90 10.09 18.31
C SER A 128 12.00 9.20 19.56
N GLU A 129 10.87 8.67 20.02
CA GLU A 129 10.87 7.69 21.13
C GLU A 129 11.51 6.38 20.72
N ALA A 130 11.20 5.86 19.53
CA ALA A 130 11.80 4.64 19.00
C ALA A 130 13.32 4.80 18.87
N ARG A 131 13.77 5.94 18.34
CA ARG A 131 15.19 6.28 18.25
C ARG A 131 15.87 6.36 19.63
N ALA A 132 15.26 7.05 20.58
CA ALA A 132 15.81 7.16 21.94
C ALA A 132 15.93 5.77 22.60
N ARG A 133 14.96 4.89 22.43
CA ARG A 133 15.00 3.49 22.92
C ARG A 133 16.13 2.70 22.24
N PHE A 134 16.28 2.87 20.93
CA PHE A 134 17.37 2.23 20.18
C PHE A 134 18.75 2.71 20.66
N GLU A 135 18.96 4.02 20.80
CA GLU A 135 20.21 4.60 21.29
C GLU A 135 20.52 4.12 22.73
N ALA A 136 19.51 4.05 23.59
CA ALA A 136 19.67 3.52 24.94
C ALA A 136 20.05 2.03 24.95
N LEU A 137 19.48 1.22 24.05
CA LEU A 137 19.85 -0.18 23.89
C LEU A 137 21.27 -0.32 23.35
N GLN A 138 21.62 0.48 22.34
CA GLN A 138 22.95 0.48 21.75
C GLN A 138 24.04 0.82 22.78
N ALA A 139 23.80 1.75 23.69
CA ALA A 139 24.71 2.10 24.75
C ALA A 139 24.96 0.92 25.74
N ARG A 140 24.04 -0.05 25.79
CA ARG A 140 24.13 -1.23 26.66
C ARG A 140 24.77 -2.45 25.98
N ILE A 141 25.08 -2.39 24.69
CA ILE A 141 25.66 -3.53 23.96
C ILE A 141 26.89 -4.11 24.68
N PRO A 142 27.89 -3.32 25.13
CA PRO A 142 29.06 -3.89 25.82
C PRO A 142 28.71 -4.63 27.13
N GLU A 143 27.72 -4.16 27.87
CA GLU A 143 27.20 -4.84 29.05
C GLU A 143 26.56 -6.19 28.69
N LEU A 144 25.70 -6.17 27.64
CA LEU A 144 25.01 -7.35 27.16
C LEU A 144 25.96 -8.40 26.57
N GLU A 145 26.99 -7.99 25.86
CA GLU A 145 28.03 -8.87 25.35
C GLU A 145 28.79 -9.55 26.50
N THR A 146 29.12 -8.82 27.54
CA THR A 146 29.77 -9.37 28.75
C THR A 146 28.86 -10.39 29.43
N GLU A 147 27.61 -10.04 29.66
CA GLU A 147 26.61 -10.93 30.26
C GLU A 147 26.37 -12.19 29.42
N ALA A 148 26.32 -12.04 28.08
CA ALA A 148 26.17 -13.17 27.16
C ALA A 148 27.39 -14.13 27.25
N ALA A 149 28.59 -13.61 27.40
CA ALA A 149 29.81 -14.40 27.55
C ALA A 149 29.88 -15.13 28.88
N GLU A 150 29.40 -14.52 29.99
CA GLU A 150 29.45 -15.08 31.32
C GLU A 150 28.28 -16.02 31.66
N SER A 151 27.07 -15.65 31.25
CA SER A 151 25.83 -16.31 31.67
C SER A 151 25.03 -16.90 30.50
N GLY A 152 25.47 -16.70 29.27
CA GLY A 152 24.82 -17.19 28.06
C GLY A 152 23.64 -16.31 27.60
N MET A 153 23.23 -16.50 26.34
CA MET A 153 22.15 -15.74 25.71
C MET A 153 20.78 -15.94 26.39
N GLN A 154 20.58 -17.09 27.05
CA GLN A 154 19.31 -17.37 27.75
C GLN A 154 19.07 -16.40 28.91
N SER A 155 20.12 -16.03 29.66
CA SER A 155 20.02 -15.05 30.73
C SER A 155 19.53 -13.69 30.25
N ILE A 156 20.05 -13.25 29.10
CA ILE A 156 19.60 -12.01 28.46
C ILE A 156 18.15 -12.13 28.00
N ALA A 157 17.80 -13.24 27.33
CA ALA A 157 16.45 -13.46 26.83
C ALA A 157 15.42 -13.44 27.99
N ASP A 158 15.70 -14.10 29.09
CA ASP A 158 14.82 -14.15 30.27
C ASP A 158 14.62 -12.75 30.87
N ARG A 159 15.69 -11.93 30.93
CA ARG A 159 15.62 -10.56 31.43
C ARG A 159 14.75 -9.63 30.55
N PHE A 160 14.76 -9.84 29.23
CA PHE A 160 13.98 -9.05 28.28
C PHE A 160 12.64 -9.68 27.88
N GLY A 161 12.27 -10.83 28.42
CA GLY A 161 11.08 -11.57 28.02
C GLY A 161 11.12 -12.03 26.56
N ALA A 162 12.34 -12.28 26.05
CA ALA A 162 12.58 -12.71 24.68
C ALA A 162 12.82 -14.24 24.59
N THR A 163 12.81 -14.77 23.40
CA THR A 163 13.10 -16.20 23.15
C THR A 163 14.38 -16.34 22.35
N VAL A 164 15.29 -17.19 22.83
CA VAL A 164 16.48 -17.56 22.06
C VAL A 164 16.07 -18.58 20.99
N SER A 165 16.30 -18.25 19.73
CA SER A 165 16.13 -19.19 18.61
C SER A 165 17.49 -19.57 18.05
N PHE A 166 17.69 -20.85 17.78
CA PHE A 166 18.88 -21.35 17.13
C PHE A 166 18.56 -21.67 15.67
N GLN A 167 19.29 -21.05 14.77
CA GLN A 167 19.18 -21.33 13.33
C GLN A 167 20.52 -21.86 12.82
N ALA A 168 20.52 -23.14 12.44
CA ALA A 168 21.69 -23.77 11.84
C ALA A 168 21.84 -23.38 10.36
N ASN A 169 23.06 -23.39 9.86
CA ASN A 169 23.37 -23.15 8.45
C ASN A 169 23.01 -21.76 7.89
N ILE A 170 23.25 -20.71 8.67
CA ILE A 170 23.17 -19.34 8.17
C ILE A 170 24.42 -19.11 7.31
N ALA A 171 24.23 -18.99 5.98
CA ALA A 171 25.31 -18.58 5.08
C ALA A 171 25.45 -17.05 5.08
N GLU A 172 26.66 -16.54 5.24
CA GLU A 172 26.97 -15.09 5.26
C GLU A 172 26.54 -14.35 3.99
N ALA A 173 26.47 -15.03 2.86
CA ALA A 173 25.92 -14.49 1.63
C ALA A 173 25.43 -15.60 0.70
N ASN A 174 24.23 -15.47 0.17
CA ASN A 174 23.85 -16.24 -1.01
C ASN A 174 24.30 -15.45 -2.25
N PRO A 175 25.26 -15.97 -3.05
CA PRO A 175 25.78 -15.26 -4.23
C PRO A 175 24.72 -14.87 -5.26
N GLN A 176 23.57 -15.56 -5.26
CA GLN A 176 22.44 -15.22 -6.13
C GLN A 176 21.75 -13.94 -5.70
N PHE A 177 21.64 -13.67 -4.41
CA PHE A 177 21.02 -12.43 -3.92
C PHE A 177 21.92 -11.20 -4.16
N LEU A 178 23.24 -11.37 -4.13
CA LEU A 178 24.19 -10.30 -4.45
C LEU A 178 24.07 -9.83 -5.90
N ARG A 179 23.71 -10.72 -6.84
CA ARG A 179 23.49 -10.37 -8.26
C ARG A 179 22.31 -9.44 -8.49
N TYR A 180 21.32 -9.45 -7.61
CA TYR A 180 20.11 -8.62 -7.71
C TYR A 180 20.16 -7.40 -6.78
N GLY A 181 21.29 -7.08 -6.18
CA GLY A 181 21.41 -5.94 -5.27
C GLY A 181 20.66 -6.08 -3.95
N ILE A 182 20.15 -7.28 -3.67
CA ILE A 182 19.49 -7.58 -2.40
C ILE A 182 20.58 -7.84 -1.37
N LYS A 183 20.73 -6.92 -0.42
CA LYS A 183 21.60 -7.15 0.74
C LYS A 183 21.02 -8.28 1.57
N SER A 184 21.83 -9.31 1.86
CA SER A 184 21.47 -10.28 2.89
C SER A 184 21.15 -9.53 4.19
N PRO A 185 20.10 -9.92 4.94
CA PRO A 185 19.89 -9.33 6.25
C PRO A 185 21.14 -9.55 7.07
N THR A 186 21.75 -8.46 7.50
CA THR A 186 22.84 -8.54 8.47
C THR A 186 22.20 -9.00 9.76
N ILE A 187 22.49 -10.22 10.17
CA ILE A 187 22.11 -10.70 11.50
C ILE A 187 23.06 -10.01 12.46
N VAL A 188 22.52 -9.09 13.23
CA VAL A 188 23.18 -8.44 14.35
C VAL A 188 22.97 -9.31 15.59
#